data_c2de0920de2d28cd6401771633cd7c2b
#
_entry.id   c2de0920de2d28cd6401771633cd7c2b
#
_cell.length_a   1.000
_cell.length_b   1.000
_cell.length_c   1.000
_cell.angle_alpha   90.00
_cell.angle_beta   90.00
_cell.angle_gamma   90.00
#
_symmetry.space_group_name_H-M   'P 1'
#
loop_
_entity.id
_entity.type
_entity.pdbx_description
1 polymer ?
#
loop_
_entity_poly.entity_id
_entity_poly.type
_entity_poly.pdbx_seq_one_letter_code
_entity_poly.pdbx_strand_id
1 'polypeptide(L)'
;MKIKVKVGLEWHQRLCSRKLFCHCPSNLNLDPEYWITRKLRISSSELGELDPAAAVEAARSRIFNYGFNRSSACLVELDEAPPFPLNEEALMIVLKMALYFKMMVVDEVRVMRKTVIDGSNTSGFQRTALVALGTPESYIETSEGKVSLKTLCLEEESAFIVEKGGSEVSYKLDRLAIPLVELATAPEIRSPEQAEELAEEVGLMMRLTGDVQRGLG
;
A
#
# COMPACT_ATOMS: atom_id res chain seq x y z
N MET A 1 22.59 -10.07 -30.41
CA MET A 1 22.08 -8.88 -29.68
C MET A 1 22.06 -9.24 -28.22
N LYS A 2 22.87 -8.59 -27.37
CA LYS A 2 22.78 -8.85 -25.90
C LYS A 2 21.57 -8.09 -25.36
N ILE A 3 20.62 -8.80 -24.79
CA ILE A 3 19.48 -8.22 -24.08
C ILE A 3 20.03 -7.53 -22.84
N LYS A 4 19.73 -6.24 -22.69
CA LYS A 4 20.12 -5.48 -21.50
C LYS A 4 18.92 -5.49 -20.53
N VAL A 5 19.05 -6.25 -19.45
CA VAL A 5 18.05 -6.29 -18.40
C VAL A 5 18.12 -5.01 -17.55
N LYS A 6 16.96 -4.42 -17.24
CA LYS A 6 16.81 -3.32 -16.30
C LYS A 6 15.59 -3.61 -15.43
N VAL A 7 15.80 -3.72 -14.12
CA VAL A 7 14.77 -4.05 -13.15
C VAL A 7 14.82 -3.03 -12.01
N GLY A 8 13.68 -2.57 -11.56
CA GLY A 8 13.48 -1.91 -10.29
C GLY A 8 12.69 -2.82 -9.36
N LEU A 9 12.82 -2.62 -8.07
CA LEU A 9 12.03 -3.29 -7.04
C LEU A 9 11.17 -2.29 -6.30
N GLU A 10 10.05 -2.79 -5.82
CA GLU A 10 9.10 -2.10 -4.97
C GLU A 10 8.82 -2.98 -3.75
N TRP A 11 9.02 -2.45 -2.54
CA TRP A 11 8.72 -3.13 -1.28
C TRP A 11 7.46 -2.58 -0.69
N HIS A 12 6.59 -3.47 -0.24
CA HIS A 12 5.46 -3.15 0.60
C HIS A 12 5.67 -3.78 1.98
N GLN A 13 5.69 -2.95 3.02
CA GLN A 13 5.89 -3.41 4.39
C GLN A 13 4.84 -2.79 5.31
N ARG A 14 4.07 -3.64 6.01
CA ARG A 14 3.10 -3.19 7.00
C ARG A 14 3.78 -2.65 8.25
N LEU A 15 3.23 -1.56 8.78
CA LEU A 15 3.72 -0.90 9.97
C LEU A 15 3.00 -1.40 11.24
N CYS A 16 3.69 -1.31 12.39
CA CYS A 16 3.14 -1.64 13.70
C CYS A 16 2.43 -0.41 14.29
N SER A 17 1.29 -0.04 13.73
CA SER A 17 0.44 1.03 14.27
C SER A 17 -1.03 0.71 14.01
N ARG A 18 -1.95 1.53 14.54
CA ARG A 18 -3.36 1.47 14.17
C ARG A 18 -3.56 1.83 12.69
N LYS A 19 -4.77 1.61 12.16
CA LYS A 19 -5.11 1.90 10.76
C LYS A 19 -4.86 3.36 10.37
N LEU A 20 -4.64 3.59 9.07
CA LEU A 20 -4.09 4.84 8.57
C LEU A 20 -5.06 6.02 8.67
N PHE A 21 -6.35 5.79 8.47
CA PHE A 21 -7.37 6.84 8.43
C PHE A 21 -8.55 6.60 9.38
N CYS A 22 -8.36 5.76 10.41
CA CYS A 22 -9.31 5.57 11.48
C CYS A 22 -8.61 5.14 12.79
N HIS A 23 -9.38 4.92 13.85
CA HIS A 23 -8.83 4.51 15.15
C HIS A 23 -8.85 2.99 15.36
N CYS A 24 -9.28 2.21 14.37
CA CYS A 24 -9.29 0.76 14.46
C CYS A 24 -7.88 0.18 14.59
N PRO A 25 -7.70 -0.89 15.38
CA PRO A 25 -6.43 -1.58 15.46
C PRO A 25 -6.13 -2.34 14.15
N SER A 26 -4.85 -2.57 13.88
CA SER A 26 -4.36 -3.34 12.74
C SER A 26 -4.32 -4.85 13.03
N ASN A 27 -5.42 -5.38 13.58
CA ASN A 27 -5.56 -6.80 13.90
C ASN A 27 -5.92 -7.58 12.64
N LEU A 28 -5.21 -8.69 12.42
CA LEU A 28 -5.38 -9.59 11.27
C LEU A 28 -6.02 -10.91 11.68
N ASN A 29 -6.49 -11.65 10.67
CA ASN A 29 -7.02 -13.02 10.79
C ASN A 29 -8.27 -13.12 11.66
N LEU A 30 -9.05 -12.04 11.74
CA LEU A 30 -10.35 -12.05 12.41
C LEU A 30 -11.41 -12.63 11.49
N ASP A 31 -12.26 -13.51 12.02
CA ASP A 31 -13.41 -13.99 11.26
C ASP A 31 -14.46 -12.88 11.14
N PRO A 32 -15.06 -12.70 9.96
CA PRO A 32 -16.10 -11.72 9.77
C PRO A 32 -17.33 -12.02 10.63
N GLU A 33 -17.81 -11.02 11.36
CA GLU A 33 -19.10 -11.08 12.08
C GLU A 33 -20.26 -10.69 11.15
N TYR A 34 -19.97 -9.86 10.15
CA TYR A 34 -20.97 -9.30 9.23
C TYR A 34 -20.45 -9.33 7.81
N TRP A 35 -21.39 -9.39 6.87
CA TRP A 35 -21.12 -9.30 5.44
C TRP A 35 -22.02 -8.25 4.81
N ILE A 36 -21.45 -7.45 3.92
CA ILE A 36 -22.20 -6.51 3.06
C ILE A 36 -21.88 -6.81 1.60
N THR A 37 -22.86 -6.61 0.75
CA THR A 37 -22.75 -6.86 -0.70
C THR A 37 -22.91 -5.56 -1.46
N ARG A 38 -21.98 -5.29 -2.39
CA ARG A 38 -21.96 -4.07 -3.20
C ARG A 38 -21.54 -4.35 -4.64
N LYS A 39 -21.87 -3.41 -5.52
CA LYS A 39 -21.19 -3.24 -6.81
C LYS A 39 -19.95 -2.35 -6.64
N LEU A 40 -19.06 -2.36 -7.66
CA LEU A 40 -17.90 -1.48 -7.66
C LEU A 40 -18.33 -0.02 -7.50
N ARG A 41 -17.72 0.68 -6.55
CA ARG A 41 -17.78 2.14 -6.48
C ARG A 41 -16.75 2.72 -7.45
N ILE A 42 -17.19 3.57 -8.35
CA ILE A 42 -16.31 4.29 -9.26
C ILE A 42 -16.08 5.67 -8.65
N SER A 43 -14.80 6.00 -8.44
CA SER A 43 -14.40 7.35 -8.05
C SER A 43 -14.08 8.17 -9.29
N SER A 44 -14.60 9.39 -9.35
CA SER A 44 -14.16 10.40 -10.32
C SER A 44 -12.93 11.15 -9.80
N SER A 45 -12.17 11.73 -10.72
CA SER A 45 -11.14 12.72 -10.39
C SER A 45 -11.79 14.00 -9.80
N GLU A 46 -10.96 14.91 -9.28
CA GLU A 46 -11.39 16.23 -8.81
C GLU A 46 -12.03 17.06 -9.91
N LEU A 47 -11.75 16.78 -11.18
CA LEU A 47 -12.33 17.41 -12.36
C LEU A 47 -13.60 16.70 -12.86
N GLY A 48 -14.04 15.63 -12.17
CA GLY A 48 -15.23 14.86 -12.54
C GLY A 48 -14.97 13.81 -13.65
N GLU A 49 -13.72 13.60 -14.05
CA GLU A 49 -13.36 12.60 -15.05
C GLU A 49 -13.36 11.20 -14.44
N LEU A 50 -13.88 10.23 -15.20
CA LEU A 50 -13.86 8.82 -14.84
C LEU A 50 -12.67 8.12 -15.51
N ASP A 51 -11.97 7.28 -14.75
CA ASP A 51 -10.97 6.38 -15.30
C ASP A 51 -11.63 5.39 -16.28
N PRO A 52 -11.16 5.28 -17.54
CA PRO A 52 -11.76 4.40 -18.55
C PRO A 52 -11.76 2.92 -18.13
N ALA A 53 -10.72 2.44 -17.44
CA ALA A 53 -10.64 1.06 -16.97
C ALA A 53 -11.65 0.81 -15.84
N ALA A 54 -11.83 1.79 -14.93
CA ALA A 54 -12.85 1.72 -13.89
C ALA A 54 -14.27 1.65 -14.48
N ALA A 55 -14.55 2.44 -15.53
CA ALA A 55 -15.84 2.42 -16.23
C ALA A 55 -16.11 1.06 -16.90
N VAL A 56 -15.11 0.46 -17.54
CA VAL A 56 -15.21 -0.87 -18.16
C VAL A 56 -15.45 -1.95 -17.10
N GLU A 57 -14.73 -1.90 -15.98
CA GLU A 57 -14.89 -2.89 -14.91
C GLU A 57 -16.28 -2.78 -14.23
N ALA A 58 -16.76 -1.57 -14.01
CA ALA A 58 -18.12 -1.36 -13.48
C ALA A 58 -19.22 -1.89 -14.42
N ALA A 59 -19.02 -1.77 -15.74
CA ALA A 59 -19.94 -2.33 -16.73
C ALA A 59 -20.07 -3.86 -16.66
N ARG A 60 -19.06 -4.55 -16.11
CA ARG A 60 -19.11 -6.01 -15.84
C ARG A 60 -20.08 -6.38 -14.75
N SER A 61 -20.55 -5.41 -13.96
CA SER A 61 -21.53 -5.59 -12.88
C SER A 61 -21.15 -6.67 -11.86
N ARG A 62 -19.86 -6.83 -11.57
CA ARG A 62 -19.39 -7.75 -10.54
C ARG A 62 -19.95 -7.37 -9.17
N ILE A 63 -20.18 -8.39 -8.37
CA ILE A 63 -20.63 -8.26 -6.99
C ILE A 63 -19.43 -8.46 -6.07
N PHE A 64 -19.30 -7.57 -5.09
CA PHE A 64 -18.27 -7.62 -4.07
C PHE A 64 -18.92 -7.85 -2.71
N ASN A 65 -18.51 -8.91 -2.03
CA ASN A 65 -18.93 -9.25 -0.68
C ASN A 65 -17.81 -8.88 0.29
N TYR A 66 -18.10 -7.96 1.23
CA TYR A 66 -17.13 -7.49 2.20
C TYR A 66 -17.48 -8.02 3.59
N GLY A 67 -16.63 -8.90 4.11
CA GLY A 67 -16.71 -9.41 5.45
C GLY A 67 -15.91 -8.55 6.42
N PHE A 68 -16.49 -8.19 7.56
CA PHE A 68 -15.83 -7.37 8.55
C PHE A 68 -16.15 -7.76 9.99
N ASN A 69 -15.22 -7.44 10.88
CA ASN A 69 -15.36 -7.59 12.32
C ASN A 69 -15.25 -6.20 12.97
N ARG A 70 -16.16 -5.88 13.89
CA ARG A 70 -16.20 -4.56 14.56
C ARG A 70 -14.95 -4.24 15.38
N SER A 71 -14.17 -5.23 15.76
CA SER A 71 -12.91 -5.03 16.48
C SER A 71 -11.75 -4.58 15.58
N SER A 72 -11.92 -4.63 14.25
CA SER A 72 -10.85 -4.27 13.29
C SER A 72 -11.32 -3.36 12.16
N ALA A 73 -12.61 -3.09 12.01
CA ALA A 73 -13.14 -2.24 10.96
C ALA A 73 -14.31 -1.39 11.46
N CYS A 74 -14.43 -0.19 10.91
CA CYS A 74 -15.50 0.75 11.19
C CYS A 74 -16.13 1.28 9.89
N LEU A 75 -16.98 2.29 9.98
CA LEU A 75 -17.64 2.89 8.80
C LEU A 75 -16.66 3.51 7.79
N VAL A 76 -15.43 3.84 8.19
CA VAL A 76 -14.40 4.36 7.28
C VAL A 76 -13.96 3.27 6.30
N GLU A 77 -13.67 2.04 6.78
CA GLU A 77 -13.33 0.91 5.91
C GLU A 77 -14.50 0.45 5.05
N LEU A 78 -15.72 0.72 5.49
CA LEU A 78 -16.93 0.47 4.71
C LEU A 78 -17.24 1.56 3.70
N ASP A 79 -16.46 2.65 3.66
CA ASP A 79 -16.71 3.85 2.86
C ASP A 79 -18.11 4.45 3.11
N GLU A 80 -18.53 4.43 4.38
CA GLU A 80 -19.81 5.00 4.86
C GLU A 80 -19.61 6.17 5.83
N ALA A 81 -18.35 6.52 6.13
CA ALA A 81 -17.98 7.69 6.90
C ALA A 81 -16.73 8.36 6.31
N PRO A 82 -16.58 9.68 6.47
CA PRO A 82 -15.36 10.37 6.09
C PRO A 82 -14.14 9.81 6.83
N PRO A 83 -12.94 9.80 6.18
CA PRO A 83 -11.71 9.39 6.85
C PRO A 83 -11.33 10.40 7.95
N PHE A 84 -10.66 9.89 8.99
CA PHE A 84 -9.96 10.73 9.96
C PHE A 84 -8.67 11.30 9.34
N PRO A 85 -8.01 12.27 9.98
CA PRO A 85 -6.68 12.70 9.60
C PRO A 85 -5.69 11.53 9.54
N LEU A 86 -4.66 11.70 8.71
CA LEU A 86 -3.57 10.75 8.56
C LEU A 86 -2.99 10.35 9.92
N ASN A 87 -2.77 9.06 10.12
CA ASN A 87 -2.17 8.54 11.35
C ASN A 87 -0.74 9.06 11.53
N GLU A 88 -0.54 9.95 12.50
CA GLU A 88 0.76 10.57 12.79
C GLU A 88 1.81 9.56 13.24
N GLU A 89 1.44 8.51 13.98
CA GLU A 89 2.36 7.46 14.40
C GLU A 89 2.92 6.72 13.16
N ALA A 90 2.07 6.34 12.22
CA ALA A 90 2.49 5.73 10.97
C ALA A 90 3.40 6.67 10.15
N LEU A 91 3.04 7.95 10.08
CA LEU A 91 3.87 8.96 9.40
C LEU A 91 5.26 9.08 10.06
N MET A 92 5.33 9.12 11.38
CA MET A 92 6.60 9.20 12.11
C MET A 92 7.49 7.98 11.87
N ILE A 93 6.93 6.80 11.72
CA ILE A 93 7.67 5.57 11.35
C ILE A 93 8.31 5.75 9.97
N VAL A 94 7.53 6.21 8.98
CA VAL A 94 8.04 6.41 7.61
C VAL A 94 9.08 7.54 7.54
N LEU A 95 8.92 8.61 8.34
CA LEU A 95 9.93 9.66 8.46
C LEU A 95 11.26 9.16 9.02
N LYS A 96 11.23 8.26 10.03
CA LYS A 96 12.45 7.58 10.51
C LYS A 96 13.12 6.77 9.39
N MET A 97 12.32 6.04 8.58
CA MET A 97 12.84 5.29 7.44
C MET A 97 13.45 6.22 6.38
N ALA A 98 12.82 7.37 6.09
CA ALA A 98 13.35 8.37 5.18
C ALA A 98 14.74 8.84 5.61
N LEU A 99 14.96 9.10 6.90
CA LEU A 99 16.26 9.45 7.45
C LEU A 99 17.30 8.32 7.32
N TYR A 100 16.88 7.08 7.62
CA TYR A 100 17.73 5.89 7.49
C TYR A 100 18.22 5.70 6.06
N PHE A 101 17.34 5.88 5.08
CA PHE A 101 17.64 5.78 3.66
C PHE A 101 18.23 7.05 3.05
N LYS A 102 18.53 8.08 3.88
CA LYS A 102 19.05 9.39 3.45
C LYS A 102 18.21 10.05 2.36
N MET A 103 16.91 9.87 2.43
CA MET A 103 15.96 10.46 1.49
C MET A 103 15.56 11.86 1.92
N MET A 104 15.22 12.69 0.96
CA MET A 104 14.72 14.05 1.18
C MET A 104 13.22 14.00 1.46
N VAL A 105 12.82 14.37 2.67
CA VAL A 105 11.41 14.50 3.04
C VAL A 105 10.78 15.65 2.24
N VAL A 106 9.55 15.44 1.74
CA VAL A 106 8.79 16.48 1.03
C VAL A 106 8.34 17.57 1.99
N ASP A 107 8.20 18.81 1.50
CA ASP A 107 7.77 19.95 2.30
C ASP A 107 6.32 19.82 2.78
N GLU A 108 5.48 19.12 2.02
CA GLU A 108 4.07 18.89 2.32
C GLU A 108 3.66 17.45 1.93
N VAL A 109 3.18 16.70 2.91
CA VAL A 109 2.63 15.35 2.67
C VAL A 109 1.16 15.46 2.27
N ARG A 110 0.87 15.20 1.00
CA ARG A 110 -0.49 15.19 0.45
C ARG A 110 -0.99 13.78 0.23
N VAL A 111 -2.20 13.50 0.71
CA VAL A 111 -2.87 12.23 0.44
C VAL A 111 -3.54 12.29 -0.93
N MET A 112 -3.15 11.40 -1.81
CA MET A 112 -3.69 11.23 -3.15
C MET A 112 -4.54 9.96 -3.24
N ARG A 113 -5.37 9.85 -4.27
CA ARG A 113 -6.21 8.68 -4.55
C ARG A 113 -5.65 7.92 -5.75
N LYS A 114 -5.15 6.72 -5.53
CA LYS A 114 -4.73 5.79 -6.58
C LYS A 114 -5.92 4.89 -6.94
N THR A 115 -6.51 5.04 -8.13
CA THR A 115 -7.71 4.29 -8.57
C THR A 115 -7.48 2.78 -8.45
N VAL A 116 -8.45 2.08 -7.84
CA VAL A 116 -8.47 0.62 -7.68
C VAL A 116 -9.77 0.07 -8.24
N ILE A 117 -9.66 -0.83 -9.21
CA ILE A 117 -10.81 -1.30 -10.00
C ILE A 117 -11.23 -2.73 -9.70
N ASP A 118 -10.49 -3.46 -8.88
CA ASP A 118 -10.74 -4.87 -8.56
C ASP A 118 -11.63 -5.09 -7.34
N GLY A 119 -12.05 -4.01 -6.66
CA GLY A 119 -12.89 -4.03 -5.47
C GLY A 119 -12.13 -4.25 -4.16
N SER A 120 -10.80 -4.39 -4.18
CA SER A 120 -9.98 -4.58 -2.97
C SER A 120 -9.97 -3.36 -2.02
N ASN A 121 -10.40 -2.20 -2.51
CA ASN A 121 -10.67 -1.01 -1.71
C ASN A 121 -12.15 -0.64 -1.87
N THR A 122 -12.89 -0.59 -0.78
CA THR A 122 -14.33 -0.31 -0.75
C THR A 122 -14.71 1.04 -1.37
N SER A 123 -13.80 2.02 -1.27
CA SER A 123 -13.94 3.37 -1.85
C SER A 123 -13.66 3.45 -3.36
N GLY A 124 -13.12 2.38 -3.97
CA GLY A 124 -12.67 2.39 -5.37
C GLY A 124 -11.31 3.06 -5.60
N PHE A 125 -10.59 3.42 -4.54
CA PHE A 125 -9.23 3.96 -4.59
C PHE A 125 -8.44 3.60 -3.33
N GLN A 126 -7.11 3.58 -3.46
CA GLN A 126 -6.16 3.47 -2.36
C GLN A 126 -5.64 4.88 -2.03
N ARG A 127 -5.67 5.27 -0.76
CA ARG A 127 -5.06 6.52 -0.31
C ARG A 127 -3.57 6.32 -0.18
N THR A 128 -2.81 7.16 -0.88
CA THR A 128 -1.35 7.09 -0.98
C THR A 128 -0.75 8.47 -0.74
N ALA A 129 0.27 8.56 0.09
CA ALA A 129 0.96 9.80 0.38
C ALA A 129 2.45 9.65 0.10
N LEU A 130 3.00 10.48 -0.79
CA LEU A 130 4.44 10.59 -0.97
C LEU A 130 5.05 11.28 0.27
N VAL A 131 6.03 10.64 0.91
CA VAL A 131 6.68 11.15 2.12
C VAL A 131 8.10 11.63 1.84
N ALA A 132 8.86 10.90 1.01
CA ALA A 132 10.21 11.29 0.69
C ALA A 132 10.63 10.88 -0.74
N LEU A 133 11.61 11.61 -1.25
CA LEU A 133 12.24 11.40 -2.55
C LEU A 133 13.72 11.03 -2.39
N GLY A 134 14.21 10.20 -3.29
CA GLY A 134 15.61 9.82 -3.35
C GLY A 134 16.52 11.00 -3.68
N THR A 135 17.66 11.05 -3.00
CA THR A 135 18.79 11.95 -3.27
C THR A 135 19.95 11.18 -3.89
N PRO A 136 21.03 11.81 -4.33
CA PRO A 136 22.24 11.09 -4.75
C PRO A 136 22.86 10.19 -3.67
N GLU A 137 22.53 10.43 -2.39
CA GLU A 137 22.99 9.63 -1.25
C GLU A 137 22.01 8.51 -0.86
N SER A 138 20.81 8.49 -1.47
CA SER A 138 19.76 7.49 -1.22
C SER A 138 19.99 6.28 -2.11
N TYR A 139 20.87 5.39 -1.71
CA TYR A 139 21.16 4.14 -2.42
C TYR A 139 21.48 3.02 -1.44
N ILE A 140 21.32 1.80 -1.90
CA ILE A 140 21.83 0.59 -1.24
C ILE A 140 23.03 0.11 -2.06
N GLU A 141 24.13 -0.22 -1.37
CA GLU A 141 25.31 -0.78 -1.99
C GLU A 141 25.19 -2.30 -2.01
N THR A 142 25.35 -2.88 -3.19
CA THR A 142 25.34 -4.31 -3.41
C THR A 142 26.69 -4.78 -3.97
N SER A 143 26.95 -6.09 -3.99
CA SER A 143 28.15 -6.66 -4.59
C SER A 143 28.34 -6.29 -6.07
N GLU A 144 27.25 -5.99 -6.79
CA GLU A 144 27.25 -5.60 -8.21
C GLU A 144 27.14 -4.08 -8.43
N GLY A 145 27.16 -3.27 -7.37
CA GLY A 145 27.12 -1.83 -7.44
C GLY A 145 25.93 -1.21 -6.71
N LYS A 146 25.78 0.10 -6.84
CA LYS A 146 24.77 0.87 -6.15
C LYS A 146 23.41 0.80 -6.86
N VAL A 147 22.35 0.70 -6.06
CA VAL A 147 20.96 0.81 -6.54
C VAL A 147 20.30 1.98 -5.84
N SER A 148 19.89 2.98 -6.62
CA SER A 148 19.28 4.21 -6.11
C SER A 148 17.84 3.97 -5.64
N LEU A 149 17.50 4.55 -4.49
CA LEU A 149 16.14 4.63 -3.99
C LEU A 149 15.45 5.85 -4.62
N LYS A 150 14.16 5.75 -4.96
CA LYS A 150 13.44 6.80 -5.68
C LYS A 150 12.33 7.45 -4.87
N THR A 151 11.41 6.66 -4.35
CA THR A 151 10.25 7.15 -3.63
C THR A 151 10.01 6.36 -2.38
N LEU A 152 9.53 7.03 -1.34
CA LEU A 152 9.03 6.43 -0.12
C LEU A 152 7.62 6.97 0.13
N CYS A 153 6.63 6.08 0.07
CA CYS A 153 5.23 6.40 0.24
C CYS A 153 4.65 5.74 1.49
N LEU A 154 3.61 6.37 2.03
CA LEU A 154 2.75 5.81 3.06
C LEU A 154 1.37 5.56 2.45
N GLU A 155 0.91 4.33 2.47
CA GLU A 155 -0.30 3.87 1.78
C GLU A 155 -1.24 3.10 2.69
N GLU A 156 -2.48 2.90 2.23
CA GLU A 156 -3.41 1.94 2.80
C GLU A 156 -3.16 0.53 2.24
N GLU A 157 -3.07 -0.48 3.09
CA GLU A 157 -3.15 -1.87 2.65
C GLU A 157 -4.53 -2.17 2.07
N SER A 158 -4.61 -3.02 1.06
CA SER A 158 -5.86 -3.46 0.45
C SER A 158 -6.53 -4.58 1.25
N ALA A 159 -7.83 -4.80 1.03
CA ALA A 159 -8.57 -5.90 1.63
C ALA A 159 -8.04 -7.28 1.21
N PHE A 160 -8.19 -8.27 2.08
CA PHE A 160 -7.75 -9.63 1.80
C PHE A 160 -8.79 -10.38 0.97
N ILE A 161 -8.37 -10.98 -0.15
CA ILE A 161 -9.23 -11.82 -0.98
C ILE A 161 -9.48 -13.14 -0.26
N VAL A 162 -10.75 -13.45 0.03
CA VAL A 162 -11.18 -14.75 0.59
C VAL A 162 -11.51 -15.72 -0.53
N GLU A 163 -12.30 -15.24 -1.52
CA GLU A 163 -12.75 -16.06 -2.63
C GLU A 163 -12.90 -15.19 -3.88
N LYS A 164 -12.53 -15.76 -5.03
CA LYS A 164 -12.65 -15.12 -6.33
C LYS A 164 -13.40 -16.01 -7.29
N GLY A 165 -14.69 -15.72 -7.48
CA GLY A 165 -15.54 -16.33 -8.50
C GLY A 165 -15.58 -15.54 -9.80
N GLY A 166 -16.33 -16.00 -10.80
CA GLY A 166 -16.45 -15.33 -12.09
C GLY A 166 -17.13 -13.95 -11.99
N SER A 167 -18.28 -13.88 -11.32
CA SER A 167 -19.11 -12.67 -11.15
C SER A 167 -19.08 -12.09 -9.74
N GLU A 168 -18.53 -12.80 -8.78
CA GLU A 168 -18.48 -12.42 -7.37
C GLU A 168 -17.06 -12.53 -6.82
N VAL A 169 -16.70 -11.59 -5.94
CA VAL A 169 -15.42 -11.60 -5.21
C VAL A 169 -15.71 -11.29 -3.75
N SER A 170 -15.15 -12.09 -2.84
CA SER A 170 -15.30 -11.91 -1.40
C SER A 170 -13.99 -11.42 -0.78
N TYR A 171 -14.07 -10.37 0.02
CA TYR A 171 -12.95 -9.74 0.72
C TYR A 171 -13.18 -9.73 2.23
N LYS A 172 -12.08 -9.75 3.01
CA LYS A 172 -12.06 -9.44 4.44
C LYS A 172 -11.44 -8.05 4.65
N LEU A 173 -12.12 -7.21 5.44
CA LEU A 173 -11.71 -5.82 5.69
C LEU A 173 -10.76 -5.65 6.88
N ASP A 174 -10.37 -6.72 7.57
CA ASP A 174 -9.42 -6.66 8.67
C ASP A 174 -8.07 -6.06 8.23
N ARG A 175 -7.60 -6.40 7.03
CA ARG A 175 -6.36 -5.89 6.44
C ARG A 175 -6.49 -4.50 5.81
N LEU A 176 -7.68 -4.13 5.32
CA LEU A 176 -7.90 -2.85 4.66
C LEU A 176 -7.50 -1.68 5.57
N ALA A 177 -6.80 -0.72 5.01
CA ALA A 177 -6.34 0.51 5.65
C ALA A 177 -5.25 0.32 6.74
N ILE A 178 -4.64 -0.88 6.89
CA ILE A 178 -3.41 -1.02 7.67
C ILE A 178 -2.33 -0.16 7.00
N PRO A 179 -1.54 0.63 7.77
CA PRO A 179 -0.48 1.43 7.20
C PRO A 179 0.58 0.56 6.53
N LEU A 180 0.89 0.91 5.28
CA LEU A 180 1.84 0.22 4.41
C LEU A 180 2.88 1.22 3.94
N VAL A 181 4.15 0.95 4.19
CA VAL A 181 5.22 1.71 3.52
C VAL A 181 5.55 1.08 2.19
N GLU A 182 5.62 1.90 1.14
CA GLU A 182 6.09 1.53 -0.18
C GLU A 182 7.43 2.22 -0.44
N LEU A 183 8.48 1.44 -0.71
CA LEU A 183 9.79 1.93 -1.13
C LEU A 183 10.09 1.45 -2.54
N ALA A 184 10.36 2.35 -3.46
CA ALA A 184 10.70 2.03 -4.84
C ALA A 184 12.13 2.40 -5.20
N THR A 185 12.78 1.60 -6.07
CA THR A 185 14.13 1.85 -6.60
C THR A 185 14.12 2.35 -8.03
N ALA A 186 15.28 2.83 -8.48
CA ALA A 186 15.57 2.99 -9.89
C ALA A 186 15.71 1.62 -10.59
N PRO A 187 15.50 1.53 -11.92
CA PRO A 187 15.67 0.30 -12.67
C PRO A 187 17.16 0.04 -12.99
N GLU A 188 17.96 -0.15 -11.95
CA GLU A 188 19.41 -0.31 -12.02
C GLU A 188 19.88 -1.74 -11.77
N ILE A 189 19.00 -2.61 -11.31
CA ILE A 189 19.27 -4.02 -11.02
C ILE A 189 19.47 -4.78 -12.34
N ARG A 190 20.45 -5.68 -12.38
CA ARG A 190 20.90 -6.36 -13.57
C ARG A 190 20.93 -7.90 -13.46
N SER A 191 20.90 -8.43 -12.26
CA SER A 191 20.89 -9.86 -11.98
C SER A 191 19.85 -10.24 -10.91
N PRO A 192 19.40 -11.50 -10.86
CA PRO A 192 18.57 -12.00 -9.76
C PRO A 192 19.30 -11.92 -8.42
N GLU A 193 20.60 -12.22 -8.39
CA GLU A 193 21.44 -12.21 -7.19
C GLU A 193 21.51 -10.80 -6.59
N GLN A 194 21.67 -9.79 -7.43
CA GLN A 194 21.62 -8.39 -6.99
C GLN A 194 20.26 -8.00 -6.43
N ALA A 195 19.16 -8.51 -7.03
CA ALA A 195 17.82 -8.25 -6.53
C ALA A 195 17.59 -8.90 -5.16
N GLU A 196 18.07 -10.12 -4.94
CA GLU A 196 18.00 -10.83 -3.67
C GLU A 196 18.77 -10.08 -2.57
N GLU A 197 20.05 -9.78 -2.81
CA GLU A 197 20.90 -9.02 -1.89
C GLU A 197 20.25 -7.69 -1.48
N LEU A 198 19.75 -6.94 -2.47
CA LEU A 198 19.07 -5.68 -2.24
C LEU A 198 17.80 -5.85 -1.39
N ALA A 199 17.01 -6.89 -1.67
CA ALA A 199 15.79 -7.16 -0.94
C ALA A 199 16.05 -7.54 0.52
N GLU A 200 17.08 -8.33 0.77
CA GLU A 200 17.50 -8.71 2.11
C GLU A 200 17.97 -7.50 2.92
N GLU A 201 18.80 -6.64 2.32
CA GLU A 201 19.35 -5.45 2.98
C GLU A 201 18.27 -4.45 3.33
N VAL A 202 17.38 -4.10 2.37
CA VAL A 202 16.24 -3.21 2.62
C VAL A 202 15.31 -3.80 3.68
N GLY A 203 15.00 -5.10 3.59
CA GLY A 203 14.18 -5.78 4.59
C GLY A 203 14.82 -5.77 5.98
N LEU A 204 16.13 -5.91 6.08
CA LEU A 204 16.86 -5.80 7.33
C LEU A 204 16.78 -4.39 7.90
N MET A 205 17.05 -3.36 7.09
CA MET A 205 16.97 -1.96 7.50
C MET A 205 15.58 -1.60 8.02
N MET A 206 14.51 -2.01 7.34
CA MET A 206 13.14 -1.78 7.80
C MET A 206 12.87 -2.49 9.13
N ARG A 207 13.31 -3.74 9.31
CA ARG A 207 13.14 -4.49 10.57
C ARG A 207 13.91 -3.91 11.74
N LEU A 208 15.05 -3.26 11.49
CA LEU A 208 15.86 -2.61 12.53
C LEU A 208 15.17 -1.38 13.15
N THR A 209 14.19 -0.78 12.47
CA THR A 209 13.36 0.29 13.07
C THR A 209 12.57 -0.21 14.27
N GLY A 210 12.23 -1.51 14.32
CA GLY A 210 11.36 -2.11 15.33
C GLY A 210 9.86 -1.85 15.10
N ASP A 211 9.52 -1.03 14.12
CA ASP A 211 8.17 -0.48 13.92
C ASP A 211 7.40 -1.18 12.76
N VAL A 212 7.92 -2.30 12.24
CA VAL A 212 7.29 -3.07 11.14
C VAL A 212 6.76 -4.42 11.61
N GLN A 213 5.66 -4.86 11.00
CA GLN A 213 5.11 -6.18 11.24
C GLN A 213 6.06 -7.25 10.67
N ARG A 214 6.17 -8.38 11.38
CA ARG A 214 7.01 -9.52 10.98
C ARG A 214 6.14 -10.70 10.58
N GLY A 215 6.68 -11.58 9.75
CA GLY A 215 6.03 -12.80 9.28
C GLY A 215 5.84 -12.79 7.77
N LEU A 216 5.34 -13.92 7.26
CA LEU A 216 4.86 -14.02 5.89
C LEU A 216 3.49 -13.32 5.86
N GLY A 217 3.40 -12.26 5.07
CA GLY A 217 2.28 -11.36 4.97
C GLY A 217 0.96 -11.95 4.49
#